data_3d26c1b98918d346ec3379ae6f0d940e
#
_entry.id   3d26c1b98918d346ec3379ae6f0d940e
#
_cell.length_a   1.000
_cell.length_b   1.000
_cell.length_c   1.000
_cell.angle_alpha   90.00
_cell.angle_beta   90.00
_cell.angle_gamma   90.00
#
_symmetry.space_group_name_H-M   'P 1'
#
loop_
_entity.id
_entity.type
_entity.pdbx_description
1 polymer ?
#
loop_
_entity_poly.entity_id
_entity_poly.type
_entity_poly.pdbx_seq_one_letter_code
_entity_poly.pdbx_strand_id
1 'polypeptide(L)'
;MRLIYFTITLLIPTLGYTQMLFSENTTIGIDSTKTIQGTITPSLNFQTEKQDVFTFRNSANINILINKNRVVNLLNKFEFSSYGKKITLSGGYIHAEYRYLLDHAFEIYPYMESQWAASRGMTFKFSSGLQSRYRLMNSSSNILFAAFGLFYEYEKWEHTTPTPDDSKYAYSHRVKSHLSLSFQNKIGENWELTTTAIHQATPDSYLKNARFGGAIDLKYRITRNFGIRGIYRLIYDTAPIVNIRKDYNVVDAGLDISF
;
A
#
# COMPACT_ATOMS: atom_id res chain seq x y z
N MET A 1 -35.39 10.51 26.61
CA MET A 1 -33.96 10.27 26.50
C MET A 1 -33.74 8.78 26.28
N ARG A 2 -33.42 8.35 25.03
CA ARG A 2 -33.11 6.95 24.73
C ARG A 2 -31.57 6.88 24.57
N LEU A 3 -30.91 6.19 25.50
CA LEU A 3 -29.50 5.85 25.43
C LEU A 3 -29.32 4.82 24.29
N ILE A 4 -28.61 5.18 23.26
CA ILE A 4 -28.13 4.27 22.23
C ILE A 4 -26.80 3.71 22.75
N TYR A 5 -26.79 2.45 23.17
CA TYR A 5 -25.57 1.71 23.47
C TYR A 5 -24.91 1.34 22.15
N PHE A 6 -23.81 2.01 21.83
CA PHE A 6 -22.93 1.64 20.75
C PHE A 6 -22.03 0.48 21.24
N THR A 7 -22.42 -0.75 20.93
CA THR A 7 -21.59 -1.92 21.20
C THR A 7 -20.45 -1.93 20.19
N ILE A 8 -19.28 -1.41 20.59
CA ILE A 8 -18.04 -1.59 19.83
C ILE A 8 -17.63 -3.05 19.98
N THR A 9 -17.98 -3.86 19.00
CA THR A 9 -17.44 -5.22 18.88
C THR A 9 -15.97 -5.08 18.50
N LEU A 10 -15.09 -5.29 19.48
CA LEU A 10 -13.65 -5.34 19.28
C LEU A 10 -13.36 -6.59 18.44
N LEU A 11 -13.25 -6.43 17.13
CA LEU A 11 -12.74 -7.45 16.22
C LEU A 11 -11.27 -7.66 16.59
N ILE A 12 -11.01 -8.76 17.27
CA ILE A 12 -9.66 -9.27 17.54
C ILE A 12 -9.01 -9.48 16.17
N PRO A 13 -7.92 -8.78 15.84
CA PRO A 13 -7.23 -9.03 14.59
C PRO A 13 -6.62 -10.42 14.65
N THR A 14 -7.17 -11.36 13.90
CA THR A 14 -6.47 -12.59 13.56
C THR A 14 -5.15 -12.19 12.93
N LEU A 15 -4.06 -12.75 13.40
CA LEU A 15 -2.68 -12.53 12.96
C LEU A 15 -2.59 -12.59 11.42
N GLY A 16 -2.79 -11.47 10.77
CA GLY A 16 -2.71 -11.32 9.33
C GLY A 16 -1.27 -10.97 8.94
N TYR A 17 -0.62 -11.89 8.27
CA TYR A 17 0.72 -11.68 7.72
C TYR A 17 0.68 -10.64 6.62
N THR A 18 1.54 -9.64 6.67
CA THR A 18 1.49 -8.49 5.76
C THR A 18 2.17 -8.77 4.43
N GLN A 19 1.41 -8.81 3.36
CA GLN A 19 1.93 -8.68 2.00
C GLN A 19 1.38 -7.39 1.40
N MET A 20 2.26 -6.57 0.87
CA MET A 20 1.86 -5.46 0.02
C MET A 20 2.01 -5.88 -1.43
N LEU A 21 0.90 -6.02 -2.13
CA LEU A 21 0.89 -6.32 -3.56
C LEU A 21 0.78 -5.06 -4.42
N PHE A 22 0.44 -3.93 -3.79
CA PHE A 22 0.26 -2.66 -4.47
C PHE A 22 0.92 -1.55 -3.66
N SER A 23 1.71 -0.72 -4.32
CA SER A 23 2.07 0.57 -3.76
C SER A 23 0.83 1.45 -3.77
N GLU A 24 0.38 1.82 -2.60
CA GLU A 24 -0.68 2.79 -2.47
C GLU A 24 -0.10 4.18 -2.63
N ASN A 25 -0.36 4.78 -3.76
CA ASN A 25 -0.05 6.18 -3.92
C ASN A 25 -1.11 7.01 -3.19
N THR A 26 -0.92 7.18 -1.89
CA THR A 26 -1.81 7.95 -1.03
C THR A 26 -1.67 9.46 -1.23
N THR A 27 -0.66 9.91 -2.00
CA THR A 27 -0.50 11.33 -2.28
C THR A 27 -1.26 11.70 -3.54
N ILE A 28 -2.50 12.06 -3.36
CA ILE A 28 -3.36 12.53 -4.45
C ILE A 28 -3.12 14.00 -4.74
N GLY A 29 -2.89 14.82 -3.71
CA GLY A 29 -2.59 16.24 -3.82
C GLY A 29 -1.16 16.58 -3.46
N ILE A 30 -0.51 17.44 -4.23
CA ILE A 30 0.83 17.98 -3.98
C ILE A 30 0.70 19.48 -3.79
N ASP A 31 1.26 19.98 -2.67
CA ASP A 31 1.35 21.42 -2.41
C ASP A 31 2.52 21.98 -3.22
N SER A 32 2.21 22.78 -4.23
CA SER A 32 3.22 23.39 -5.12
C SER A 32 4.08 24.46 -4.45
N THR A 33 3.75 24.87 -3.23
CA THR A 33 4.53 25.86 -2.47
C THR A 33 5.68 25.24 -1.68
N LYS A 34 5.68 23.92 -1.48
CA LYS A 34 6.68 23.17 -0.73
C LYS A 34 7.57 22.35 -1.65
N THR A 35 8.90 22.52 -1.54
CA THR A 35 9.88 21.71 -2.28
C THR A 35 9.90 20.27 -1.79
N ILE A 36 9.80 20.05 -0.49
CA ILE A 36 9.73 18.73 0.14
C ILE A 36 8.51 18.67 1.01
N GLN A 37 7.71 17.63 0.84
CA GLN A 37 6.53 17.37 1.65
C GLN A 37 6.35 15.87 1.83
N GLY A 38 5.83 15.47 2.97
CA GLY A 38 5.68 14.04 3.21
C GLY A 38 4.90 13.72 4.47
N THR A 39 4.76 12.42 4.66
CA THR A 39 4.10 11.84 5.82
C THR A 39 4.91 10.64 6.29
N ILE A 40 5.08 10.51 7.59
CA ILE A 40 5.67 9.36 8.25
C ILE A 40 4.66 8.83 9.26
N THR A 41 4.42 7.53 9.23
CA THR A 41 3.45 6.86 10.11
C THR A 41 4.15 5.71 10.85
N PRO A 42 4.82 5.99 11.99
CA PRO A 42 5.40 4.95 12.83
C PRO A 42 4.33 4.29 13.70
N SER A 43 4.49 3.01 13.98
CA SER A 43 3.68 2.24 14.91
C SER A 43 4.55 1.25 15.66
N LEU A 44 4.40 1.18 16.97
CA LEU A 44 5.08 0.28 17.88
C LEU A 44 4.06 -0.52 18.67
N ASN A 45 4.29 -1.82 18.78
CA ASN A 45 3.53 -2.68 19.68
C ASN A 45 4.52 -3.53 20.48
N PHE A 46 4.36 -3.55 21.79
CA PHE A 46 5.10 -4.39 22.71
C PHE A 46 4.11 -5.14 23.60
N GLN A 47 4.27 -6.46 23.68
CA GLN A 47 3.43 -7.34 24.50
C GLN A 47 4.33 -8.30 25.27
N THR A 48 4.04 -8.47 26.56
CA THR A 48 4.69 -9.46 27.41
C THR A 48 3.79 -10.67 27.52
N GLU A 49 4.24 -11.79 26.96
CA GLU A 49 3.58 -13.10 27.06
C GLU A 49 4.55 -14.13 27.68
N LYS A 50 4.53 -15.36 27.20
CA LYS A 50 5.55 -16.39 27.57
C LYS A 50 6.96 -15.95 27.14
N GLN A 51 7.07 -15.19 26.06
CA GLN A 51 8.24 -14.43 25.62
C GLN A 51 7.76 -13.07 25.11
N ASP A 52 8.62 -12.06 25.15
CA ASP A 52 8.27 -10.73 24.70
C ASP A 52 8.01 -10.71 23.19
N VAL A 53 6.91 -10.07 22.80
CA VAL A 53 6.56 -9.80 21.40
C VAL A 53 6.80 -8.32 21.14
N PHE A 54 7.67 -8.05 20.18
CA PHE A 54 7.92 -6.69 19.71
C PHE A 54 7.53 -6.59 18.24
N THR A 55 6.72 -5.58 17.90
CA THR A 55 6.36 -5.27 16.51
C THR A 55 6.62 -3.81 16.22
N PHE A 56 7.38 -3.54 15.20
CA PHE A 56 7.63 -2.22 14.65
C PHE A 56 7.11 -2.15 13.23
N ARG A 57 6.31 -1.11 12.92
CA ARG A 57 5.87 -0.77 11.58
C ARG A 57 6.19 0.69 11.31
N ASN A 58 6.59 0.98 10.11
CA ASN A 58 6.75 2.36 9.64
C ASN A 58 6.32 2.45 8.20
N SER A 59 5.60 3.51 7.85
CA SER A 59 5.41 3.91 6.46
C SER A 59 5.81 5.36 6.28
N ALA A 60 6.49 5.65 5.19
CA ALA A 60 6.87 7.00 4.80
C ALA A 60 6.48 7.24 3.35
N ASN A 61 5.98 8.43 3.08
CA ASN A 61 5.66 8.94 1.75
C ASN A 61 6.28 10.32 1.61
N ILE A 62 7.26 10.48 0.75
CA ILE A 62 8.01 11.72 0.57
C ILE A 62 7.87 12.16 -0.89
N ASN A 63 7.47 13.39 -1.10
CA ASN A 63 7.40 14.04 -2.39
C ASN A 63 8.44 15.15 -2.46
N ILE A 64 9.27 15.12 -3.50
CA ILE A 64 10.29 16.10 -3.78
C ILE A 64 9.90 16.81 -5.08
N LEU A 65 9.52 18.07 -4.97
CA LEU A 65 9.14 18.90 -6.10
C LEU A 65 10.40 19.43 -6.78
N ILE A 66 10.67 18.97 -8.00
CA ILE A 66 11.80 19.44 -8.81
C ILE A 66 11.46 20.78 -9.46
N ASN A 67 10.25 20.89 -9.96
CA ASN A 67 9.67 22.13 -10.47
C ASN A 67 8.14 22.00 -10.48
N LYS A 68 7.43 23.03 -10.96
CA LYS A 68 5.94 23.04 -10.96
C LYS A 68 5.28 21.84 -11.64
N ASN A 69 6.00 21.15 -12.54
CA ASN A 69 5.45 20.07 -13.36
C ASN A 69 6.14 18.72 -13.12
N ARG A 70 7.08 18.60 -12.16
CA ARG A 70 7.88 17.38 -11.95
C ARG A 70 8.06 17.10 -10.49
N VAL A 71 7.73 15.87 -10.09
CA VAL A 71 7.84 15.40 -8.71
C VAL A 71 8.51 14.03 -8.68
N VAL A 72 9.43 13.84 -7.77
CA VAL A 72 9.89 12.51 -7.37
C VAL A 72 9.11 12.12 -6.12
N ASN A 73 8.44 10.98 -6.18
CA ASN A 73 7.76 10.42 -5.03
C ASN A 73 8.48 9.15 -4.58
N LEU A 74 8.74 9.05 -3.28
CA LEU A 74 9.36 7.92 -2.63
C LEU A 74 8.42 7.40 -1.55
N LEU A 75 7.98 6.15 -1.70
CA LEU A 75 7.20 5.45 -0.68
C LEU A 75 8.04 4.32 -0.10
N ASN A 76 7.97 4.20 1.20
CA ASN A 76 8.59 3.11 1.94
C ASN A 76 7.60 2.57 2.95
N LYS A 77 7.52 1.26 3.08
CA LYS A 77 6.90 0.60 4.24
C LYS A 77 7.83 -0.48 4.72
N PHE A 78 7.91 -0.58 6.02
CA PHE A 78 8.73 -1.57 6.70
C PHE A 78 7.96 -2.14 7.88
N GLU A 79 8.01 -3.46 8.03
CA GLU A 79 7.41 -4.19 9.14
C GLU A 79 8.38 -5.24 9.66
N PHE A 80 8.53 -5.25 10.97
CA PHE A 80 9.36 -6.19 11.69
C PHE A 80 8.64 -6.64 12.96
N SER A 81 8.64 -7.94 13.24
CA SER A 81 8.14 -8.48 14.51
C SER A 81 9.05 -9.58 15.01
N SER A 82 9.22 -9.67 16.33
CA SER A 82 9.97 -10.72 16.98
C SER A 82 9.18 -11.31 18.14
N TYR A 83 9.42 -12.60 18.41
CA TYR A 83 8.96 -13.34 19.59
C TYR A 83 10.22 -13.82 20.34
N GLY A 84 10.54 -13.17 21.44
CA GLY A 84 11.84 -13.27 22.09
C GLY A 84 12.98 -12.94 21.12
N LYS A 85 13.91 -13.88 20.92
CA LYS A 85 15.06 -13.71 20.00
C LYS A 85 14.76 -14.11 18.55
N LYS A 86 13.58 -14.64 18.26
CA LYS A 86 13.20 -15.14 16.92
C LYS A 86 12.42 -14.07 16.15
N ILE A 87 12.89 -13.75 14.95
CA ILE A 87 12.12 -12.92 14.00
C ILE A 87 10.95 -13.75 13.48
N THR A 88 9.72 -13.28 13.68
CA THR A 88 8.48 -13.94 13.26
C THR A 88 7.86 -13.32 12.04
N LEU A 89 8.10 -12.02 11.83
CA LEU A 89 7.58 -11.26 10.72
C LEU A 89 8.68 -10.32 10.21
N SER A 90 8.88 -10.32 8.91
CA SER A 90 9.68 -9.32 8.21
C SER A 90 9.08 -9.10 6.84
N GLY A 91 8.78 -7.85 6.54
CA GLY A 91 8.22 -7.48 5.26
C GLY A 91 8.39 -5.99 4.98
N GLY A 92 8.27 -5.64 3.73
CA GLY A 92 8.33 -4.24 3.35
C GLY A 92 8.30 -4.03 1.85
N TYR A 93 8.27 -2.78 1.46
CA TYR A 93 8.48 -2.35 0.10
C TYR A 93 9.14 -0.96 0.04
N ILE A 94 9.77 -0.72 -1.09
CA ILE A 94 10.28 0.57 -1.49
C ILE A 94 9.75 0.83 -2.89
N HIS A 95 9.10 1.96 -3.09
CA HIS A 95 8.56 2.40 -4.36
C HIS A 95 9.11 3.78 -4.68
N ALA A 96 9.58 3.96 -5.89
CA ALA A 96 10.04 5.23 -6.42
C ALA A 96 9.31 5.53 -7.73
N GLU A 97 8.75 6.70 -7.86
CA GLU A 97 8.14 7.16 -9.09
C GLU A 97 8.60 8.58 -9.45
N TYR A 98 8.76 8.82 -10.73
CA TYR A 98 8.98 10.15 -11.26
C TYR A 98 7.71 10.60 -11.95
N ARG A 99 7.02 11.57 -11.38
CA ARG A 99 5.75 12.05 -11.85
C ARG A 99 5.94 13.27 -12.73
N TYR A 100 5.51 13.16 -13.99
CA TYR A 100 5.47 14.26 -14.93
C TYR A 100 4.03 14.76 -15.06
N LEU A 101 3.80 15.96 -14.58
CA LEU A 101 2.50 16.64 -14.58
C LEU A 101 2.39 17.39 -15.91
N LEU A 102 1.82 16.77 -16.94
CA LEU A 102 1.72 17.35 -18.30
C LEU A 102 0.69 18.49 -18.34
N ASP A 103 -0.39 18.31 -17.60
CA ASP A 103 -1.47 19.26 -17.47
C ASP A 103 -2.15 19.03 -16.11
N HIS A 104 -3.03 19.94 -15.69
CA HIS A 104 -3.79 19.78 -14.44
C HIS A 104 -4.65 18.51 -14.40
N ALA A 105 -4.97 17.95 -15.57
CA ALA A 105 -5.82 16.77 -15.70
C ALA A 105 -5.03 15.46 -15.94
N PHE A 106 -3.86 15.53 -16.56
CA PHE A 106 -3.13 14.33 -17.02
C PHE A 106 -1.71 14.28 -16.47
N GLU A 107 -1.29 13.10 -16.03
CA GLU A 107 0.05 12.83 -15.48
C GLU A 107 0.60 11.53 -16.05
N ILE A 108 1.90 11.48 -16.30
CA ILE A 108 2.62 10.26 -16.66
C ILE A 108 3.69 10.02 -15.61
N TYR A 109 3.84 8.76 -15.17
CA TYR A 109 4.85 8.40 -14.19
C TYR A 109 5.45 7.02 -14.42
N PRO A 110 6.73 6.97 -14.86
CA PRO A 110 7.53 5.78 -14.72
C PRO A 110 7.79 5.50 -13.23
N TYR A 111 7.82 4.23 -12.88
CA TYR A 111 8.06 3.80 -11.51
C TYR A 111 8.88 2.52 -11.44
N MET A 112 9.47 2.29 -10.29
CA MET A 112 10.06 1.03 -9.88
C MET A 112 9.69 0.73 -8.44
N GLU A 113 9.56 -0.57 -8.14
CA GLU A 113 9.16 -1.04 -6.83
C GLU A 113 9.87 -2.33 -6.49
N SER A 114 10.30 -2.47 -5.24
CA SER A 114 10.85 -3.69 -4.69
C SER A 114 10.09 -4.05 -3.42
N GLN A 115 9.72 -5.33 -3.25
CA GLN A 115 8.95 -5.84 -2.12
C GLN A 115 9.52 -7.16 -1.61
N TRP A 116 9.30 -7.43 -0.32
CA TRP A 116 9.52 -8.73 0.31
C TRP A 116 8.49 -8.97 1.41
N ALA A 117 8.13 -10.23 1.64
CA ALA A 117 7.21 -10.64 2.69
C ALA A 117 7.55 -12.07 3.11
N ALA A 118 8.61 -12.21 3.92
CA ALA A 118 9.18 -13.50 4.29
C ALA A 118 8.16 -14.41 4.99
N SER A 119 7.27 -13.86 5.82
CA SER A 119 6.21 -14.61 6.50
C SER A 119 5.20 -15.29 5.56
N ARG A 120 5.11 -14.85 4.30
CA ARG A 120 4.26 -15.44 3.26
C ARG A 120 5.05 -16.28 2.26
N GLY A 121 6.37 -16.37 2.42
CA GLY A 121 7.24 -17.03 1.47
C GLY A 121 7.64 -16.14 0.28
N MET A 122 7.21 -14.86 0.20
CA MET A 122 7.68 -13.95 -0.83
C MET A 122 9.08 -13.43 -0.47
N THR A 123 10.09 -14.05 -1.06
CA THR A 123 11.48 -13.69 -0.82
C THR A 123 11.82 -12.34 -1.47
N PHE A 124 11.32 -12.13 -2.68
CA PHE A 124 11.59 -10.90 -3.43
C PHE A 124 10.57 -10.70 -4.54
N LYS A 125 10.16 -9.47 -4.73
CA LYS A 125 9.37 -9.02 -5.88
C LYS A 125 9.95 -7.72 -6.39
N PHE A 126 10.07 -7.59 -7.69
CA PHE A 126 10.45 -6.36 -8.38
C PHE A 126 9.40 -6.03 -9.43
N SER A 127 9.00 -4.79 -9.50
CA SER A 127 8.09 -4.28 -10.53
C SER A 127 8.63 -2.98 -11.10
N SER A 128 8.52 -2.80 -12.41
CA SER A 128 8.86 -1.54 -13.07
C SER A 128 7.94 -1.31 -14.24
N GLY A 129 7.46 -0.09 -14.41
CA GLY A 129 6.50 0.21 -15.44
C GLY A 129 6.26 1.69 -15.69
N LEU A 130 5.34 1.93 -16.60
CA LEU A 130 4.86 3.25 -16.95
C LEU A 130 3.35 3.30 -16.70
N GLN A 131 2.92 4.31 -15.97
CA GLN A 131 1.50 4.56 -15.70
C GLN A 131 1.13 5.97 -16.15
N SER A 132 -0.15 6.12 -16.48
CA SER A 132 -0.78 7.40 -16.77
C SER A 132 -1.96 7.57 -15.86
N ARG A 133 -2.15 8.76 -15.33
CA ARG A 133 -3.25 9.10 -14.44
C ARG A 133 -4.04 10.28 -15.01
N TYR A 134 -5.34 10.14 -15.03
CA TYR A 134 -6.25 11.19 -15.47
C TYR A 134 -7.15 11.64 -14.31
N ARG A 135 -7.21 12.94 -14.08
CA ARG A 135 -8.02 13.55 -13.05
C ARG A 135 -9.45 13.75 -13.58
N LEU A 136 -10.37 12.89 -13.11
CA LEU A 136 -11.78 12.92 -13.49
C LEU A 136 -12.58 13.99 -12.73
N MET A 137 -12.18 14.27 -11.48
CA MET A 137 -12.80 15.29 -10.64
C MET A 137 -11.71 16.05 -9.87
N ASN A 138 -11.88 17.36 -9.77
CA ASN A 138 -11.00 18.23 -9.01
C ASN A 138 -11.79 19.39 -8.40
N SER A 139 -12.23 19.23 -7.17
CA SER A 139 -12.86 20.29 -6.39
C SER A 139 -12.06 20.54 -5.10
N SER A 140 -12.41 21.55 -4.35
CA SER A 140 -11.75 21.87 -3.07
C SER A 140 -11.79 20.72 -2.06
N SER A 141 -12.84 19.89 -2.10
CA SER A 141 -13.04 18.80 -1.16
C SER A 141 -12.91 17.41 -1.78
N ASN A 142 -13.05 17.29 -3.11
CA ASN A 142 -13.10 15.99 -3.78
C ASN A 142 -12.13 15.93 -4.93
N ILE A 143 -11.33 14.89 -4.99
CA ILE A 143 -10.43 14.59 -6.09
C ILE A 143 -10.65 13.14 -6.51
N LEU A 144 -10.86 12.90 -7.81
CA LEU A 144 -11.01 11.55 -8.36
C LEU A 144 -10.02 11.36 -9.50
N PHE A 145 -9.24 10.29 -9.43
CA PHE A 145 -8.32 9.87 -10.47
C PHE A 145 -8.67 8.47 -10.99
N ALA A 146 -8.52 8.31 -12.30
CA ALA A 146 -8.36 7.00 -12.93
C ALA A 146 -6.92 6.87 -13.43
N ALA A 147 -6.30 5.72 -13.20
CA ALA A 147 -4.96 5.43 -13.72
C ALA A 147 -4.94 4.13 -14.50
N PHE A 148 -4.08 4.08 -15.52
CA PHE A 148 -3.83 2.90 -16.32
C PHE A 148 -2.35 2.84 -16.70
N GLY A 149 -1.84 1.62 -16.90
CA GLY A 149 -0.45 1.44 -17.28
C GLY A 149 -0.09 -0.01 -17.57
N LEU A 150 1.16 -0.19 -17.92
CA LEU A 150 1.78 -1.50 -18.10
C LEU A 150 3.04 -1.57 -17.25
N PHE A 151 3.31 -2.75 -16.72
CA PHE A 151 4.51 -2.99 -15.92
C PHE A 151 5.03 -4.42 -16.09
N TYR A 152 6.32 -4.55 -15.95
CA TYR A 152 6.99 -5.84 -15.80
C TYR A 152 7.05 -6.19 -14.32
N GLU A 153 6.78 -7.45 -13.99
CA GLU A 153 6.85 -7.99 -12.64
C GLU A 153 7.70 -9.25 -12.61
N TYR A 154 8.66 -9.27 -11.70
CA TYR A 154 9.45 -10.43 -11.31
C TYR A 154 9.09 -10.80 -9.88
N GLU A 155 8.83 -12.08 -9.62
CA GLU A 155 8.55 -12.60 -8.27
C GLU A 155 9.35 -13.86 -8.01
N LYS A 156 9.90 -13.96 -6.77
CA LYS A 156 10.56 -15.14 -6.21
C LYS A 156 9.88 -15.51 -4.92
N TRP A 157 9.35 -16.72 -4.88
CA TRP A 157 8.60 -17.26 -3.74
C TRP A 157 9.25 -18.53 -3.22
N GLU A 158 9.23 -18.76 -1.91
CA GLU A 158 9.60 -20.01 -1.26
C GLU A 158 8.35 -20.87 -1.07
N HIS A 159 8.41 -22.15 -1.44
CA HIS A 159 7.30 -23.08 -1.22
C HIS A 159 7.09 -23.31 0.26
N THR A 160 5.84 -23.16 0.74
CA THR A 160 5.47 -23.36 2.15
C THR A 160 5.51 -24.84 2.57
N THR A 161 5.27 -25.73 1.61
CA THR A 161 5.34 -27.19 1.77
C THR A 161 6.01 -27.77 0.53
N PRO A 162 7.35 -27.80 0.48
CA PRO A 162 8.04 -28.38 -0.66
C PRO A 162 7.76 -29.88 -0.72
N THR A 163 7.33 -30.39 -1.87
CA THR A 163 7.33 -31.82 -2.16
C THR A 163 8.75 -32.24 -2.53
N PRO A 164 9.13 -33.54 -2.41
CA PRO A 164 10.49 -34.00 -2.72
C PRO A 164 10.97 -33.64 -4.13
N ASP A 165 10.03 -33.47 -5.08
CA ASP A 165 10.31 -33.17 -6.48
C ASP A 165 10.27 -31.64 -6.79
N ASP A 166 9.84 -30.79 -5.86
CA ASP A 166 9.74 -29.35 -6.10
C ASP A 166 11.06 -28.62 -5.79
N SER A 167 11.42 -27.67 -6.63
CA SER A 167 12.48 -26.72 -6.31
C SER A 167 12.07 -25.90 -5.07
N LYS A 168 13.03 -25.54 -4.22
CA LYS A 168 12.78 -24.71 -3.03
C LYS A 168 12.04 -23.40 -3.35
N TYR A 169 12.20 -22.89 -4.56
CA TYR A 169 11.67 -21.59 -4.99
C TYR A 169 10.85 -21.69 -6.28
N ALA A 170 9.75 -20.95 -6.30
CA ALA A 170 8.98 -20.66 -7.51
C ALA A 170 9.33 -19.25 -8.03
N TYR A 171 9.40 -19.11 -9.35
CA TYR A 171 9.71 -17.85 -10.02
C TYR A 171 8.60 -17.48 -11.00
N SER A 172 8.36 -16.19 -11.16
CA SER A 172 7.42 -15.68 -12.15
C SER A 172 7.96 -14.41 -12.80
N HIS A 173 7.80 -14.32 -14.11
CA HIS A 173 8.14 -13.16 -14.93
C HIS A 173 6.92 -12.82 -15.78
N ARG A 174 6.30 -11.66 -15.57
CA ARG A 174 5.06 -11.31 -16.29
C ARG A 174 5.03 -9.82 -16.62
N VAL A 175 4.48 -9.52 -17.80
CA VAL A 175 4.01 -8.17 -18.10
C VAL A 175 2.54 -8.11 -17.72
N LYS A 176 2.16 -7.09 -16.96
CA LYS A 176 0.79 -6.90 -16.49
C LYS A 176 0.28 -5.51 -16.83
N SER A 177 -1.03 -5.41 -17.02
CA SER A 177 -1.74 -4.13 -17.02
C SER A 177 -2.09 -3.73 -15.60
N HIS A 178 -2.19 -2.43 -15.38
CA HIS A 178 -2.66 -1.80 -14.15
C HIS A 178 -3.81 -0.88 -14.47
N LEU A 179 -4.92 -1.05 -13.78
CA LEU A 179 -6.05 -0.13 -13.78
C LEU A 179 -6.33 0.25 -12.33
N SER A 180 -6.54 1.52 -12.04
CA SER A 180 -6.96 1.94 -10.71
C SER A 180 -7.90 3.14 -10.74
N LEU A 181 -8.70 3.24 -9.69
CA LEU A 181 -9.56 4.36 -9.40
C LEU A 181 -9.31 4.82 -7.97
N SER A 182 -8.93 6.08 -7.77
CA SER A 182 -8.62 6.64 -6.46
C SER A 182 -9.47 7.88 -6.22
N PHE A 183 -10.17 7.90 -5.11
CA PHE A 183 -11.02 8.98 -4.66
C PHE A 183 -10.56 9.52 -3.32
N GLN A 184 -10.34 10.81 -3.23
CA GLN A 184 -10.05 11.53 -1.99
C GLN A 184 -11.19 12.50 -1.69
N ASN A 185 -11.64 12.48 -0.43
CA ASN A 185 -12.65 13.38 0.09
C ASN A 185 -12.16 14.04 1.38
N LYS A 186 -12.20 15.37 1.44
CA LYS A 186 -11.96 16.16 2.66
C LYS A 186 -13.31 16.44 3.31
N ILE A 187 -13.54 15.89 4.49
CA ILE A 187 -14.79 16.00 5.24
C ILE A 187 -14.58 17.02 6.36
N GLY A 188 -15.10 18.24 6.17
CA GLY A 188 -14.83 19.36 7.07
C GLY A 188 -13.35 19.76 7.03
N GLU A 189 -12.82 20.25 8.17
CA GLU A 189 -11.45 20.76 8.26
C GLU A 189 -10.42 19.68 8.63
N ASN A 190 -10.84 18.64 9.33
CA ASN A 190 -9.93 17.72 10.02
C ASN A 190 -9.94 16.30 9.45
N TRP A 191 -10.97 15.87 8.74
CA TRP A 191 -11.07 14.52 8.22
C TRP A 191 -10.68 14.45 6.75
N GLU A 192 -9.95 13.42 6.40
CA GLU A 192 -9.60 13.07 5.03
C GLU A 192 -9.82 11.57 4.81
N LEU A 193 -10.63 11.24 3.82
CA LEU A 193 -10.89 9.86 3.40
C LEU A 193 -10.29 9.66 2.02
N THR A 194 -9.47 8.64 1.86
CA THR A 194 -9.00 8.18 0.55
C THR A 194 -9.43 6.75 0.33
N THR A 195 -10.04 6.48 -0.82
CA THR A 195 -10.39 5.13 -1.25
C THR A 195 -9.71 4.82 -2.57
N THR A 196 -9.22 3.60 -2.72
CA THR A 196 -8.57 3.16 -3.96
C THR A 196 -9.06 1.76 -4.32
N ALA A 197 -9.37 1.54 -5.58
CA ALA A 197 -9.62 0.23 -6.16
C ALA A 197 -8.60 -0.02 -7.27
N ILE A 198 -8.06 -1.25 -7.34
CA ILE A 198 -6.99 -1.62 -8.26
C ILE A 198 -7.31 -2.95 -8.92
N HIS A 199 -7.01 -3.05 -10.19
CA HIS A 199 -6.99 -4.28 -10.96
C HIS A 199 -5.66 -4.41 -11.69
N GLN A 200 -5.00 -5.56 -11.54
CA GLN A 200 -3.77 -5.90 -12.25
C GLN A 200 -3.94 -7.27 -12.88
N ALA A 201 -3.62 -7.41 -14.15
CA ALA A 201 -3.75 -8.68 -14.87
C ALA A 201 -2.76 -8.78 -16.02
N THR A 202 -2.45 -10.02 -16.41
CA THR A 202 -1.76 -10.26 -17.69
C THR A 202 -2.71 -9.95 -18.85
N PRO A 203 -2.23 -9.36 -19.96
CA PRO A 203 -3.09 -8.96 -21.08
C PRO A 203 -3.89 -10.08 -21.73
N ASP A 204 -3.43 -11.32 -21.60
CA ASP A 204 -4.08 -12.52 -22.11
C ASP A 204 -5.14 -13.11 -21.17
N SER A 205 -5.24 -12.65 -19.93
CA SER A 205 -6.05 -13.29 -18.91
C SER A 205 -6.53 -12.35 -17.80
N TYR A 206 -7.41 -11.41 -18.16
CA TYR A 206 -7.90 -10.35 -17.27
C TYR A 206 -8.63 -10.83 -16.00
N LEU A 207 -9.17 -12.04 -15.98
CA LEU A 207 -9.92 -12.56 -14.81
C LEU A 207 -9.26 -13.77 -14.17
N LYS A 208 -8.55 -14.60 -14.93
CA LYS A 208 -7.97 -15.86 -14.45
C LYS A 208 -6.64 -15.66 -13.72
N ASN A 209 -5.82 -14.70 -14.17
CA ASN A 209 -4.53 -14.36 -13.57
C ASN A 209 -4.53 -12.88 -13.13
N ALA A 210 -5.55 -12.51 -12.35
CA ALA A 210 -5.79 -11.15 -11.95
C ALA A 210 -5.57 -10.97 -10.45
N ARG A 211 -5.13 -9.77 -10.07
CA ARG A 211 -5.12 -9.27 -8.71
C ARG A 211 -6.07 -8.10 -8.61
N PHE A 212 -6.98 -8.19 -7.66
CA PHE A 212 -7.88 -7.11 -7.27
C PHE A 212 -7.39 -6.54 -5.94
N GLY A 213 -7.37 -5.24 -5.82
CA GLY A 213 -7.00 -4.56 -4.60
C GLY A 213 -7.98 -3.47 -4.26
N GLY A 214 -8.10 -3.21 -2.97
CA GLY A 214 -8.86 -2.10 -2.44
C GLY A 214 -8.21 -1.56 -1.18
N ALA A 215 -8.27 -0.25 -1.00
CA ALA A 215 -7.82 0.41 0.21
C ALA A 215 -8.80 1.49 0.65
N ILE A 216 -8.97 1.62 1.96
CA ILE A 216 -9.67 2.72 2.61
C ILE A 216 -8.70 3.30 3.62
N ASP A 217 -8.41 4.57 3.50
CA ASP A 217 -7.49 5.32 4.33
C ASP A 217 -8.24 6.50 4.95
N LEU A 218 -8.37 6.50 6.26
CA LEU A 218 -9.05 7.53 7.02
C LEU A 218 -8.04 8.24 7.92
N LYS A 219 -7.90 9.53 7.72
CA LYS A 219 -7.00 10.40 8.48
C LYS A 219 -7.81 11.45 9.25
N TYR A 220 -7.49 11.63 10.52
CA TYR A 220 -7.97 12.73 11.35
C TYR A 220 -6.81 13.63 11.76
N ARG A 221 -6.86 14.89 11.39
CA ARG A 221 -5.85 15.90 11.68
C ARG A 221 -6.14 16.55 13.02
N ILE A 222 -5.22 16.37 13.98
CA ILE A 222 -5.31 16.99 15.32
C ILE A 222 -4.70 18.38 15.29
N THR A 223 -3.54 18.51 14.66
CA THR A 223 -2.85 19.77 14.42
C THR A 223 -2.40 19.85 12.95
N ARG A 224 -1.73 20.93 12.57
CA ARG A 224 -1.19 21.08 11.22
C ARG A 224 -0.22 19.95 10.82
N ASN A 225 0.54 19.43 11.79
CA ASN A 225 1.62 18.46 11.55
C ASN A 225 1.34 17.07 12.12
N PHE A 226 0.34 16.92 13.00
CA PHE A 226 0.03 15.68 13.69
C PHE A 226 -1.41 15.25 13.49
N GLY A 227 -1.60 13.95 13.29
CA GLY A 227 -2.90 13.32 13.16
C GLY A 227 -2.87 11.87 13.60
N ILE A 228 -4.02 11.24 13.50
CA ILE A 228 -4.19 9.79 13.57
C ILE A 228 -4.68 9.29 12.22
N ARG A 229 -4.27 8.07 11.88
CA ARG A 229 -4.58 7.46 10.59
C ARG A 229 -4.95 6.00 10.78
N GLY A 230 -6.01 5.57 10.10
CA GLY A 230 -6.43 4.18 10.02
C GLY A 230 -6.50 3.76 8.57
N ILE A 231 -5.95 2.60 8.24
CA ILE A 231 -5.93 2.09 6.87
C ILE A 231 -6.44 0.66 6.88
N TYR A 232 -7.41 0.37 6.00
CA TYR A 232 -7.85 -0.98 5.67
C TYR A 232 -7.46 -1.30 4.24
N ARG A 233 -6.90 -2.50 4.01
CA ARG A 233 -6.55 -3.00 2.68
C ARG A 233 -7.06 -4.40 2.47
N LEU A 234 -7.57 -4.63 1.28
CA LEU A 234 -7.96 -5.94 0.78
C LEU A 234 -7.22 -6.22 -0.52
N ILE A 235 -6.67 -7.42 -0.65
CA ILE A 235 -6.08 -7.93 -1.89
C ILE A 235 -6.63 -9.31 -2.15
N TYR A 236 -7.03 -9.57 -3.38
CA TYR A 236 -7.46 -10.87 -3.84
C TYR A 236 -6.67 -11.26 -5.09
N ASP A 237 -5.87 -12.31 -4.98
CA ASP A 237 -5.09 -12.89 -6.10
C ASP A 237 -5.79 -14.16 -6.59
N THR A 238 -6.24 -14.16 -7.83
CA THR A 238 -6.98 -15.30 -8.40
C THR A 238 -6.09 -16.52 -8.62
N ALA A 239 -4.79 -16.32 -8.86
CA ALA A 239 -3.82 -17.35 -9.20
C ALA A 239 -2.46 -17.09 -8.52
N PRO A 240 -2.35 -17.30 -7.20
CA PRO A 240 -1.09 -17.14 -6.49
C PRO A 240 -0.05 -18.16 -7.01
N ILE A 241 1.23 -17.75 -7.04
CA ILE A 241 2.33 -18.54 -7.60
C ILE A 241 2.62 -19.78 -6.75
N VAL A 242 2.45 -19.67 -5.45
CA VAL A 242 2.60 -20.76 -4.48
C VAL A 242 1.27 -21.01 -3.76
N ASN A 243 1.12 -22.16 -3.11
CA ASN A 243 -0.11 -22.52 -2.41
C ASN A 243 -0.29 -21.69 -1.13
N ILE A 244 -0.85 -20.48 -1.27
CA ILE A 244 -1.19 -19.57 -0.18
C ILE A 244 -2.64 -19.09 -0.32
N ARG A 245 -3.17 -18.46 0.72
CA ARG A 245 -4.51 -17.84 0.65
C ARG A 245 -4.58 -16.81 -0.47
N LYS A 246 -5.69 -16.82 -1.20
CA LYS A 246 -5.97 -15.88 -2.29
C LYS A 246 -6.36 -14.50 -1.78
N ASP A 247 -7.03 -14.45 -0.65
CA ASP A 247 -7.47 -13.21 0.00
C ASP A 247 -6.47 -12.77 1.08
N TYR A 248 -6.30 -11.47 1.19
CA TYR A 248 -5.40 -10.86 2.13
C TYR A 248 -5.97 -9.52 2.63
N ASN A 249 -6.10 -9.41 3.94
CA ASN A 249 -6.67 -8.25 4.62
C ASN A 249 -5.66 -7.67 5.60
N VAL A 250 -5.54 -6.36 5.64
CA VAL A 250 -4.70 -5.63 6.60
C VAL A 250 -5.48 -4.48 7.19
N VAL A 251 -5.36 -4.31 8.49
CA VAL A 251 -5.77 -3.12 9.21
C VAL A 251 -4.54 -2.53 9.88
N ASP A 252 -4.21 -1.31 9.55
CA ASP A 252 -3.14 -0.55 10.19
C ASP A 252 -3.74 0.69 10.86
N ALA A 253 -3.26 1.05 12.04
CA ALA A 253 -3.57 2.30 12.70
C ALA A 253 -2.30 2.87 13.34
N GLY A 254 -2.16 4.19 13.31
CA GLY A 254 -0.97 4.83 13.85
C GLY A 254 -1.05 6.35 13.86
N LEU A 255 0.04 6.96 14.30
CA LEU A 255 0.22 8.40 14.23
C LEU A 255 0.58 8.83 12.81
N ASP A 256 0.03 9.95 12.37
CA ASP A 256 0.35 10.58 11.10
C ASP A 256 1.15 11.86 11.36
N ILE A 257 2.39 11.90 10.89
CA ILE A 257 3.29 13.04 11.03
C ILE A 257 3.52 13.62 9.64
N SER A 258 3.02 14.83 9.38
CA SER A 258 3.11 15.53 8.09
C SER A 258 4.04 16.74 8.17
N PHE A 259 4.82 17.02 7.14
CA PHE A 259 5.77 18.14 7.04
C PHE A 259 5.82 18.76 5.66
#